data_705d2a79c20ff2e880d2773c85c710b3
#
_entry.id   705d2a79c20ff2e880d2773c85c710b3
#
_cell.length_a   1.000
_cell.length_b   1.000
_cell.length_c   1.000
_cell.angle_alpha   90.00
_cell.angle_beta   90.00
_cell.angle_gamma   90.00
#
_symmetry.space_group_name_H-M   'P 1'
#
loop_
_entity.id
_entity.type
_entity.pdbx_description
1 polymer ?
#
loop_
_entity_poly.entity_id
_entity_poly.type
_entity_poly.pdbx_seq_one_letter_code
_entity_poly.pdbx_strand_id
1 'polypeptide(L)' 'MSALDLKLETVSLERVGDHVLLATLDRPEVRNALNTQMGFDLRDLWVELYRDPADIRVVVLTGRGDKAFCAGGDLKE' A
#
# COMPACT_ATOMS: atom_id res chain seq x y z
N MET A 1 -15.52 2.81 8.61
CA MET A 1 -14.05 3.04 8.63
C MET A 1 -13.58 3.18 7.20
N SER A 2 -12.78 4.19 6.91
CA SER A 2 -12.27 4.39 5.54
C SER A 2 -10.87 3.76 5.39
N ALA A 3 -10.41 3.64 4.14
CA ALA A 3 -9.06 3.14 3.86
C ALA A 3 -7.99 3.95 4.59
N LEU A 4 -8.22 5.24 4.83
CA LEU A 4 -7.26 6.11 5.52
C LEU A 4 -7.05 5.74 6.98
N ASP A 5 -7.98 4.98 7.58
CA ASP A 5 -7.89 4.57 8.98
C ASP A 5 -7.23 3.21 9.15
N LEU A 6 -6.89 2.54 8.06
CA LEU A 6 -6.22 1.25 8.12
C LEU A 6 -4.81 1.39 8.67
N LYS A 7 -4.41 0.44 9.50
CA LYS A 7 -3.05 0.33 10.00
C LYS A 7 -2.42 -0.92 9.43
N LEU A 8 -1.63 -0.72 8.38
CA LEU A 8 -1.00 -1.80 7.65
C LEU A 8 0.47 -1.91 8.06
N GLU A 9 1.02 -3.12 7.98
CA GLU A 9 2.39 -3.37 8.42
C GLU A 9 3.42 -3.06 7.34
N THR A 10 3.08 -3.33 6.09
CA THR A 10 4.03 -3.26 4.97
C THR A 10 3.68 -2.20 3.95
N VAL A 11 2.61 -1.47 4.16
CA VAL A 11 2.14 -0.41 3.25
C VAL A 11 1.82 0.82 4.06
N SER A 12 2.38 1.95 3.67
CA SER A 12 2.09 3.23 4.30
C SER A 12 1.06 3.98 3.48
N LEU A 13 0.11 4.63 4.15
CA LEU A 13 -0.98 5.34 3.50
C LEU A 13 -0.93 6.81 3.86
N GLU A 14 -1.09 7.66 2.85
CA GLU A 14 -1.11 9.11 3.04
C GLU A 14 -2.13 9.72 2.08
N ARG A 15 -2.96 10.63 2.60
CA ARG A 15 -3.85 11.41 1.74
C ARG A 15 -3.10 12.61 1.21
N VAL A 16 -3.13 12.79 -0.10
CA VAL A 16 -2.50 13.92 -0.78
C VAL A 16 -3.61 14.74 -1.44
N GLY A 17 -3.86 15.94 -0.91
CA GLY A 17 -4.99 16.75 -1.38
C GLY A 17 -6.32 16.12 -1.03
N ASP A 18 -7.35 16.40 -1.84
CA ASP A 18 -8.72 16.01 -1.51
C ASP A 18 -9.10 14.61 -2.01
N HIS A 19 -8.44 14.12 -3.07
CA HIS A 19 -8.94 12.94 -3.79
C HIS A 19 -7.88 11.89 -4.08
N VAL A 20 -6.65 12.07 -3.63
CA VAL A 20 -5.54 11.14 -3.93
C VAL A 20 -5.10 10.41 -2.67
N LEU A 21 -5.01 9.10 -2.77
CA LEU A 21 -4.39 8.27 -1.74
C LEU A 21 -3.04 7.81 -2.26
N LEU A 22 -1.98 8.12 -1.52
CA LEU A 22 -0.64 7.62 -1.79
C LEU A 22 -0.42 6.38 -0.95
N ALA A 23 -0.26 5.24 -1.60
CA ALA A 23 0.04 3.96 -0.96
C ALA A 23 1.48 3.59 -1.29
N THR A 24 2.30 3.50 -0.25
CA THR A 24 3.74 3.25 -0.41
C THR A 24 4.07 1.86 0.11
N LEU A 25 4.58 1.00 -0.78
CA LEU A 25 5.12 -0.30 -0.37
C LEU A 25 6.36 -0.04 0.49
N ASP A 26 6.39 -0.57 1.69
CA ASP A 26 7.36 -0.14 2.71
C ASP A 26 8.13 -1.32 3.29
N ARG A 27 8.87 -2.02 2.42
CA ARG A 27 9.85 -3.04 2.78
C ARG A 27 11.16 -2.77 2.04
N PRO A 28 11.77 -1.57 2.23
CA PRO A 28 12.94 -1.20 1.42
C PRO A 28 14.14 -2.10 1.64
N GLU A 29 14.26 -2.72 2.81
CA GLU A 29 15.36 -3.64 3.12
C GLU A 29 15.38 -4.88 2.23
N VAL A 30 14.24 -5.22 1.60
CA VAL A 30 14.11 -6.32 0.65
C VAL A 30 13.56 -5.83 -0.69
N ARG A 31 13.79 -4.55 -0.99
CA ARG A 31 13.37 -3.89 -2.24
C ARG A 31 11.87 -4.01 -2.49
N ASN A 32 11.10 -3.91 -1.41
CA ASN A 32 9.64 -3.98 -1.43
C ASN A 32 9.11 -5.28 -2.02
N ALA A 33 9.81 -6.40 -1.76
CA ALA A 33 9.36 -7.71 -2.19
C ALA A 33 8.02 -8.04 -1.56
N LEU A 34 7.14 -8.66 -2.35
CA LEU A 34 5.78 -8.99 -1.95
C LEU A 34 5.79 -10.29 -1.15
N ASN A 35 5.57 -10.17 0.15
CA ASN A 35 5.37 -11.33 1.02
C ASN A 35 3.87 -11.50 1.34
N THR A 36 3.56 -12.52 2.13
CA THR A 36 2.18 -12.81 2.50
C THR A 36 1.52 -11.65 3.23
N GLN A 37 2.23 -11.00 4.14
CA GLN A 37 1.66 -9.88 4.88
C GLN A 37 1.34 -8.70 3.96
N MET A 38 2.22 -8.38 3.01
CA MET A 38 1.94 -7.31 2.04
C MET A 38 0.73 -7.66 1.18
N GLY A 39 0.58 -8.94 0.82
CA GLY A 39 -0.61 -9.38 0.11
C GLY A 39 -1.89 -9.13 0.89
N PHE A 40 -1.89 -9.46 2.19
CA PHE A 40 -3.02 -9.18 3.07
C PHE A 40 -3.26 -7.67 3.21
N ASP A 41 -2.20 -6.89 3.37
CA ASP A 41 -2.31 -5.44 3.51
C ASP A 41 -2.95 -4.81 2.26
N LEU A 42 -2.49 -5.21 1.08
CA LEU A 42 -3.05 -4.70 -0.17
C LEU A 42 -4.50 -5.14 -0.37
N ARG A 43 -4.82 -6.39 -0.02
CA ARG A 43 -6.20 -6.87 -0.08
C ARG A 43 -7.10 -6.02 0.82
N ASP A 44 -6.68 -5.80 2.05
CA ASP A 44 -7.47 -5.01 3.00
C ASP A 44 -7.66 -3.58 2.51
N LEU A 45 -6.63 -3.00 1.90
CA LEU A 45 -6.71 -1.68 1.31
C LEU A 45 -7.76 -1.62 0.18
N TRP A 46 -7.68 -2.57 -0.76
CA TRP A 46 -8.61 -2.56 -1.90
C TRP A 46 -10.04 -2.83 -1.45
N VAL A 47 -10.25 -3.75 -0.51
CA VAL A 47 -11.59 -4.03 0.02
C VAL A 47 -12.16 -2.79 0.69
N GLU A 48 -11.39 -2.09 1.50
CA GLU A 48 -11.87 -0.92 2.22
C GLU A 48 -12.14 0.24 1.27
N LEU A 49 -11.32 0.43 0.24
CA LEU A 49 -11.56 1.45 -0.79
C LEU A 49 -12.85 1.16 -1.56
N TYR A 50 -13.15 -0.10 -1.81
CA TYR A 50 -14.39 -0.48 -2.46
C TYR A 50 -15.62 -0.18 -1.59
N ARG A 51 -15.50 -0.46 -0.29
CA ARG A 51 -16.61 -0.28 0.65
C ARG A 51 -16.86 1.19 1.00
N ASP A 52 -15.78 1.94 1.21
CA ASP A 52 -15.86 3.34 1.64
C ASP A 52 -14.66 4.10 1.06
N PRO A 53 -14.80 4.65 -0.15
CA PRO A 53 -13.68 5.35 -0.79
C PRO A 53 -13.31 6.69 -0.14
N ALA A 54 -14.15 7.25 0.75
CA ALA A 54 -13.86 8.50 1.47
C ALA A 54 -13.38 9.63 0.54
N ASP A 55 -14.04 9.81 -0.60
CA ASP A 55 -13.73 10.80 -1.63
C ASP A 55 -12.41 10.55 -2.37
N ILE A 56 -11.76 9.42 -2.16
CA ILE A 56 -10.58 9.04 -2.94
C ILE A 56 -11.02 8.67 -4.35
N ARG A 57 -10.36 9.28 -5.34
CA ARG A 57 -10.62 9.05 -6.76
C ARG A 57 -9.43 8.45 -7.48
N VAL A 58 -8.23 8.62 -6.90
CA VAL A 58 -7.00 8.13 -7.50
C VAL A 58 -6.15 7.51 -6.40
N VAL A 59 -5.59 6.34 -6.66
CA VAL A 59 -4.58 5.74 -5.79
C VAL A 59 -3.26 5.76 -6.54
N VAL A 60 -2.25 6.37 -5.93
CA VAL A 60 -0.88 6.31 -6.43
C VAL A 60 -0.16 5.24 -5.62
N LEU A 61 0.31 4.21 -6.28
CA LEU A 61 1.06 3.13 -5.65
C LEU A 61 2.53 3.30 -5.97
N THR A 62 3.37 3.37 -4.94
CA THR A 62 4.81 3.56 -5.12
C THR A 62 5.58 2.67 -4.13
N GLY A 63 6.89 2.67 -4.22
CA GLY A 63 7.76 1.90 -3.33
C GLY A 63 8.69 2.80 -2.54
N ARG A 64 8.89 2.47 -1.27
CA ARG A 64 9.82 3.18 -0.41
C ARG A 64 11.26 2.96 -0.88
N GLY A 65 12.07 4.02 -0.82
CA GLY A 65 13.48 3.95 -1.18
C GLY A 65 13.72 4.23 -2.65
N ASP A 66 14.97 4.07 -3.06
CA ASP A 66 15.43 4.44 -4.41
C ASP A 66 15.88 3.25 -5.25
N LYS A 67 15.67 2.02 -4.78
CA LYS A 67 16.21 0.84 -5.46
C LYS A 67 15.17 0.10 -6.30
N ALA A 68 13.93 0.03 -5.84
CA ALA A 68 12.89 -0.68 -6.57
C ALA A 68 11.51 -0.21 -6.14
N PHE A 69 10.58 -0.21 -7.07
CA PHE A 69 9.17 -0.12 -6.74
C PHE A 69 8.73 -1.38 -5.99
N CYS A 70 8.92 -2.54 -6.59
CA CYS A 70 8.63 -3.84 -6.01
C CYS A 70 9.50 -4.88 -6.70
N ALA A 71 10.20 -5.70 -5.94
CA ALA A 71 11.09 -6.71 -6.50
C ALA A 71 10.37 -8.00 -6.92
N GLY A 72 9.05 -8.05 -6.78
CA GLY A 72 8.28 -9.25 -7.07
C GLY A 72 8.06 -10.08 -5.83
N GLY A 73 7.69 -11.35 -6.00
CA GLY A 73 7.42 -12.24 -4.87
C GLY A 73 8.66 -12.48 -4.01
N ASP A 74 8.45 -12.57 -2.71
CA ASP A 74 9.55 -12.80 -1.76
C ASP A 74 9.90 -14.29 -1.74
N LEU A 75 11.03 -14.62 -2.34
CA LEU A 75 11.48 -16.01 -2.48
C LEU A 75 11.95 -16.62 -1.16
N LYS A 76 12.18 -15.80 -0.13
CA LYS A 76 12.63 -16.28 1.17
C LYS A 76 11.46 -16.59 2.10
N GLU A 77 10.27 -16.30 1.69
CA GLU A 77 9.08 -16.63 2.42
C GLU A 77 8.61 -18.06 2.05
#